data_2d298b2d56eba6dbfc2d4b1649630f2c
#
_entry.id   2d298b2d56eba6dbfc2d4b1649630f2c
#
_cell.length_a   1.000
_cell.length_b   1.000
_cell.length_c   1.000
_cell.angle_alpha   90.00
_cell.angle_beta   90.00
_cell.angle_gamma   90.00
#
_symmetry.space_group_name_H-M   'P 1'
#
loop_
_entity.id
_entity.type
_entity.pdbx_description
1 polymer ?
#
loop_
_entity_poly.entity_id
_entity_poly.type
_entity_poly.pdbx_seq_one_letter_code
_entity_poly.pdbx_strand_id
1 'polypeptide(L)'
;MLQIENLNKSYGERSVLKDLTLHIKSGEIYGLLGKNGAGKTTTINILCNLLNADSGKVTLNGEPVSDSTKPLIGVAPQENLLYKSLSCEENLNFFAQIYGLDKKQRRYQVEQCLKAVNLIDRAKSPVETLSGGMQRRLNIAVALVHQPKLVILDEPTTGLDIEARYEVWDLIQQLQSQGITILLTTHLLDEAERLCQRIGILKSGSLVAEGSLEELRKLIPAKEIIVVKTSEEAEVIARAQKYNFIPRRYGSDLAFWLPEALELKEIILRFDGISIDSIARYPVRLEHIYVEVTKQSELVL
;
A
#
# COMPACT_ATOMS: atom_id res chain seq x y z
N MET A 1 18.23 2.31 1.87
CA MET A 1 17.63 2.49 3.20
C MET A 1 17.28 1.14 3.81
N LEU A 2 16.25 0.43 3.36
CA LEU A 2 15.92 -0.94 3.75
C LEU A 2 16.22 -1.89 2.59
N GLN A 3 16.87 -3.02 2.87
CA GLN A 3 17.12 -4.09 1.88
C GLN A 3 16.67 -5.42 2.45
N ILE A 4 15.92 -6.16 1.68
CA ILE A 4 15.51 -7.54 1.93
C ILE A 4 16.05 -8.37 0.76
N GLU A 5 16.80 -9.43 1.04
CA GLU A 5 17.45 -10.29 0.05
C GLU A 5 17.11 -11.75 0.32
N ASN A 6 16.44 -12.40 -0.64
CA ASN A 6 16.07 -13.81 -0.66
C ASN A 6 15.45 -14.29 0.67
N LEU A 7 14.52 -13.49 1.22
CA LEU A 7 13.91 -13.75 2.52
C LEU A 7 12.93 -14.90 2.41
N ASN A 8 13.13 -15.92 3.24
CA ASN A 8 12.27 -17.10 3.32
C ASN A 8 11.72 -17.28 4.74
N LYS A 9 10.44 -17.68 4.83
CA LYS A 9 9.78 -18.01 6.10
C LYS A 9 8.68 -19.03 5.91
N SER A 10 8.72 -20.05 6.78
CA SER A 10 7.69 -21.09 6.87
C SER A 10 7.17 -21.24 8.28
N TYR A 11 5.93 -21.70 8.42
CA TYR A 11 5.33 -22.15 9.67
C TYR A 11 4.92 -23.60 9.51
N GLY A 12 5.74 -24.51 10.05
CA GLY A 12 5.65 -25.93 9.76
C GLY A 12 5.84 -26.20 8.25
N GLU A 13 4.92 -26.88 7.63
CA GLU A 13 4.97 -27.18 6.20
C GLU A 13 4.50 -26.02 5.31
N ARG A 14 3.89 -24.98 5.89
CA ARG A 14 3.35 -23.85 5.15
C ARG A 14 4.43 -22.79 4.90
N SER A 15 4.93 -22.69 3.68
CA SER A 15 5.79 -21.60 3.26
C SER A 15 4.98 -20.31 3.08
N VAL A 16 5.41 -19.22 3.75
CA VAL A 16 4.71 -17.91 3.77
C VAL A 16 5.49 -16.84 3.06
N LEU A 17 6.83 -16.87 3.12
CA LEU A 17 7.70 -16.01 2.30
C LEU A 17 8.63 -16.92 1.49
N LYS A 18 8.81 -16.58 0.20
CA LYS A 18 9.57 -17.36 -0.77
C LYS A 18 10.45 -16.42 -1.58
N ASP A 19 11.74 -16.42 -1.27
CA ASP A 19 12.76 -15.61 -1.93
C ASP A 19 12.37 -14.13 -2.09
N LEU A 20 11.69 -13.59 -1.06
CA LEU A 20 11.27 -12.20 -1.08
C LEU A 20 12.49 -11.29 -1.11
N THR A 21 12.63 -10.53 -2.19
CA THR A 21 13.69 -9.53 -2.38
C THR A 21 13.08 -8.20 -2.73
N LEU A 22 13.39 -7.15 -1.97
CA LEU A 22 12.95 -5.78 -2.24
C LEU A 22 13.94 -4.75 -1.63
N HIS A 23 13.92 -3.56 -2.18
CA HIS A 23 14.76 -2.45 -1.71
C HIS A 23 13.93 -1.18 -1.60
N ILE A 24 13.94 -0.54 -0.42
CA ILE A 24 13.29 0.75 -0.15
C ILE A 24 14.35 1.84 -0.08
N LYS A 25 14.18 2.90 -0.89
CA LYS A 25 15.07 4.06 -0.90
C LYS A 25 14.71 5.02 0.25
N SER A 26 15.65 5.88 0.66
CA SER A 26 15.34 6.92 1.64
C SER A 26 14.35 7.93 1.07
N GLY A 27 13.35 8.31 1.90
CA GLY A 27 12.38 9.34 1.55
C GLY A 27 11.31 8.91 0.56
N GLU A 28 11.18 7.60 0.21
CA GLU A 28 10.08 7.12 -0.61
C GLU A 28 8.95 6.51 0.22
N ILE A 29 7.74 6.52 -0.32
CA ILE A 29 6.65 5.63 0.09
C ILE A 29 6.72 4.39 -0.80
N TYR A 30 7.08 3.27 -0.21
CA TYR A 30 7.05 1.96 -0.86
C TYR A 30 5.80 1.21 -0.46
N GLY A 31 4.97 0.82 -1.41
CA GLY A 31 3.76 0.05 -1.20
C GLY A 31 4.01 -1.46 -1.32
N LEU A 32 3.78 -2.24 -0.27
CA LEU A 32 3.73 -3.70 -0.34
C LEU A 32 2.27 -4.13 -0.48
N LEU A 33 1.83 -4.30 -1.71
CA LEU A 33 0.45 -4.60 -2.09
C LEU A 33 0.22 -6.11 -2.15
N GLY A 34 -0.84 -6.59 -1.51
CA GLY A 34 -1.21 -8.01 -1.57
C GLY A 34 -2.46 -8.35 -0.80
N LYS A 35 -3.13 -9.44 -1.17
CA LYS A 35 -4.30 -9.98 -0.46
C LYS A 35 -3.94 -10.36 0.99
N ASN A 36 -4.95 -10.57 1.81
CA ASN A 36 -4.76 -11.13 3.16
C ASN A 36 -4.11 -12.51 3.05
N GLY A 37 -3.11 -12.76 3.91
CA GLY A 37 -2.30 -13.98 3.85
C GLY A 37 -1.19 -14.02 2.81
N ALA A 38 -0.95 -12.93 2.06
CA ALA A 38 0.14 -12.88 1.07
C ALA A 38 1.56 -12.87 1.70
N GLY A 39 1.68 -12.55 3.00
CA GLY A 39 2.96 -12.50 3.72
C GLY A 39 3.32 -11.10 4.26
N LYS A 40 2.47 -10.07 4.07
CA LYS A 40 2.74 -8.68 4.50
C LYS A 40 3.10 -8.57 5.98
N THR A 41 2.24 -9.06 6.88
CA THR A 41 2.47 -9.03 8.33
C THR A 41 3.68 -9.86 8.77
N THR A 42 3.94 -11.00 8.11
CA THR A 42 5.15 -11.80 8.37
C THR A 42 6.41 -11.00 8.02
N THR A 43 6.39 -10.29 6.90
CA THR A 43 7.49 -9.39 6.50
C THR A 43 7.69 -8.29 7.55
N ILE A 44 6.63 -7.61 8.00
CA ILE A 44 6.72 -6.58 9.05
C ILE A 44 7.33 -7.16 10.34
N ASN A 45 6.86 -8.33 10.79
CA ASN A 45 7.36 -8.94 12.03
C ASN A 45 8.86 -9.27 11.95
N ILE A 46 9.35 -9.68 10.78
CA ILE A 46 10.79 -9.91 10.58
C ILE A 46 11.55 -8.58 10.60
N LEU A 47 11.04 -7.54 9.92
CA LEU A 47 11.63 -6.19 9.93
C LEU A 47 11.73 -5.59 11.33
N CYS A 48 10.77 -5.88 12.20
CA CYS A 48 10.74 -5.41 13.58
C CYS A 48 11.55 -6.29 14.55
N ASN A 49 12.26 -7.31 14.05
CA ASN A 49 12.95 -8.30 14.86
C ASN A 49 12.03 -8.95 15.92
N LEU A 50 10.77 -9.21 15.53
CA LEU A 50 9.79 -9.95 16.33
C LEU A 50 9.70 -11.42 15.89
N LEU A 51 10.22 -11.72 14.71
CA LEU A 51 10.22 -13.04 14.10
C LEU A 51 11.51 -13.26 13.33
N ASN A 52 12.14 -14.42 13.52
CA ASN A 52 13.32 -14.81 12.76
C ASN A 52 12.91 -15.35 11.37
N ALA A 53 13.61 -14.92 10.34
CA ALA A 53 13.55 -15.57 9.03
C ALA A 53 14.20 -16.96 9.08
N ASP A 54 13.80 -17.85 8.19
CA ASP A 54 14.44 -19.17 8.05
C ASP A 54 15.72 -19.06 7.20
N SER A 55 15.74 -18.14 6.23
CA SER A 55 16.92 -17.77 5.45
C SER A 55 16.75 -16.39 4.81
N GLY A 56 17.81 -15.87 4.21
CA GLY A 56 17.86 -14.54 3.62
C GLY A 56 18.43 -13.50 4.56
N LYS A 57 18.44 -12.25 4.12
CA LYS A 57 19.05 -11.15 4.86
C LYS A 57 18.16 -9.92 4.84
N VAL A 58 18.11 -9.22 5.96
CA VAL A 58 17.41 -7.92 6.09
C VAL A 58 18.38 -6.92 6.69
N THR A 59 18.54 -5.78 6.03
CA THR A 59 19.39 -4.69 6.53
C THR A 59 18.64 -3.37 6.50
N LEU A 60 18.89 -2.56 7.53
CA LEU A 60 18.40 -1.19 7.65
C LEU A 60 19.62 -0.26 7.73
N ASN A 61 19.76 0.67 6.76
CA ASN A 61 20.95 1.53 6.61
C ASN A 61 22.28 0.76 6.53
N GLY A 62 22.27 -0.45 5.98
CA GLY A 62 23.45 -1.32 5.87
C GLY A 62 23.69 -2.22 7.07
N GLU A 63 23.01 -2.00 8.21
CA GLU A 63 23.12 -2.80 9.41
C GLU A 63 22.07 -3.93 9.41
N PRO A 64 22.43 -5.15 9.81
CA PRO A 64 21.44 -6.21 9.99
C PRO A 64 20.37 -5.83 11.00
N VAL A 65 19.12 -6.20 10.70
CA VAL A 65 18.01 -5.98 11.63
C VAL A 65 18.23 -6.75 12.93
N SER A 66 18.12 -6.04 14.05
CA SER A 66 18.38 -6.55 15.42
C SER A 66 17.67 -5.66 16.44
N ASP A 67 17.83 -5.94 17.73
CA ASP A 67 17.27 -5.09 18.78
C ASP A 67 17.84 -3.65 18.74
N SER A 68 19.08 -3.48 18.29
CA SER A 68 19.70 -2.16 18.15
C SER A 68 19.09 -1.32 17.01
N THR A 69 18.46 -1.92 16.02
CA THR A 69 17.79 -1.21 14.91
C THR A 69 16.33 -0.89 15.21
N LYS A 70 15.70 -1.48 16.24
CA LYS A 70 14.31 -1.21 16.61
C LYS A 70 13.99 0.28 16.81
N PRO A 71 14.87 1.09 17.48
CA PRO A 71 14.61 2.52 17.61
C PRO A 71 14.61 3.30 16.29
N LEU A 72 15.09 2.71 15.20
CA LEU A 72 15.07 3.32 13.87
C LEU A 72 13.76 3.06 13.12
N ILE A 73 12.88 2.22 13.66
CA ILE A 73 11.64 1.79 13.02
C ILE A 73 10.45 2.23 13.89
N GLY A 74 9.52 2.96 13.30
CA GLY A 74 8.22 3.23 13.88
C GLY A 74 7.15 2.37 13.22
N VAL A 75 6.24 1.79 13.98
CA VAL A 75 5.18 0.94 13.44
C VAL A 75 3.82 1.45 13.88
N ALA A 76 2.94 1.70 12.91
CA ALA A 76 1.52 1.89 13.13
C ALA A 76 0.80 0.62 12.64
N PRO A 77 0.47 -0.34 13.52
CA PRO A 77 -0.18 -1.58 13.15
C PRO A 77 -1.62 -1.34 12.70
N GLN A 78 -2.22 -2.33 12.04
CA GLN A 78 -3.60 -2.27 11.57
C GLN A 78 -4.59 -1.98 12.70
N GLU A 79 -4.42 -2.64 13.85
CA GLU A 79 -5.17 -2.34 15.07
C GLU A 79 -4.55 -1.16 15.81
N ASN A 80 -5.39 -0.25 16.29
CA ASN A 80 -4.91 0.90 17.08
C ASN A 80 -4.54 0.44 18.49
N LEU A 81 -3.24 0.32 18.76
CA LEU A 81 -2.70 -0.07 20.08
C LEU A 81 -2.61 1.14 21.03
N LEU A 82 -3.73 1.82 21.23
CA LEU A 82 -3.85 3.02 22.08
C LEU A 82 -4.51 2.69 23.40
N TYR A 83 -4.06 3.32 24.47
CA TYR A 83 -4.71 3.28 25.79
C TYR A 83 -5.92 4.20 25.75
N LYS A 84 -7.11 3.62 25.67
CA LYS A 84 -8.37 4.35 25.42
C LYS A 84 -8.74 5.34 26.52
N SER A 85 -8.43 5.02 27.78
CA SER A 85 -8.70 5.87 28.94
C SER A 85 -7.70 7.03 29.11
N LEU A 86 -6.55 6.97 28.43
CA LEU A 86 -5.56 8.04 28.45
C LEU A 86 -5.88 9.07 27.36
N SER A 87 -5.46 10.32 27.60
CA SER A 87 -5.52 11.38 26.59
C SER A 87 -4.53 11.15 25.45
N CYS A 88 -4.65 11.93 24.37
CA CYS A 88 -3.71 11.89 23.25
C CYS A 88 -2.26 12.14 23.70
N GLU A 89 -2.05 13.20 24.50
CA GLU A 89 -0.73 13.56 25.00
C GLU A 89 -0.17 12.52 25.96
N GLU A 90 -0.99 11.89 26.80
CA GLU A 90 -0.55 10.82 27.71
C GLU A 90 -0.13 9.57 26.96
N ASN A 91 -0.88 9.17 25.93
CA ASN A 91 -0.47 8.08 25.06
C ASN A 91 0.91 8.35 24.44
N LEU A 92 1.09 9.51 23.81
CA LEU A 92 2.38 9.88 23.21
C LEU A 92 3.51 9.96 24.24
N ASN A 93 3.25 10.54 25.42
CA ASN A 93 4.24 10.60 26.50
C ASN A 93 4.66 9.21 26.99
N PHE A 94 3.71 8.28 27.10
CA PHE A 94 3.97 6.90 27.48
C PHE A 94 4.93 6.22 26.51
N PHE A 95 4.61 6.26 25.20
CA PHE A 95 5.49 5.64 24.19
C PHE A 95 6.83 6.36 24.07
N ALA A 96 6.86 7.69 24.13
CA ALA A 96 8.12 8.44 24.13
C ALA A 96 9.03 8.06 25.33
N GLN A 97 8.42 7.74 26.48
CA GLN A 97 9.18 7.26 27.65
C GLN A 97 9.74 5.85 27.44
N ILE A 98 8.98 4.95 26.82
CA ILE A 98 9.46 3.60 26.47
C ILE A 98 10.67 3.68 25.57
N TYR A 99 10.69 4.61 24.61
CA TYR A 99 11.83 4.85 23.72
C TYR A 99 12.98 5.66 24.37
N GLY A 100 12.90 5.93 25.69
CA GLY A 100 13.99 6.54 26.45
C GLY A 100 14.17 8.05 26.28
N LEU A 101 13.18 8.77 25.70
CA LEU A 101 13.28 10.22 25.59
C LEU A 101 13.23 10.87 26.99
N ASP A 102 14.11 11.84 27.24
CA ASP A 102 14.07 12.62 28.46
C ASP A 102 12.83 13.55 28.53
N LYS A 103 12.59 14.16 29.70
CA LYS A 103 11.38 14.98 29.95
C LYS A 103 11.28 16.18 28.97
N LYS A 104 12.39 16.79 28.59
CA LYS A 104 12.40 17.95 27.67
C LYS A 104 12.14 17.50 26.24
N GLN A 105 12.82 16.42 25.81
CA GLN A 105 12.60 15.80 24.50
C GLN A 105 11.16 15.33 24.34
N ARG A 106 10.59 14.62 25.35
CA ARG A 106 9.20 14.16 25.31
C ARG A 106 8.23 15.29 25.09
N ARG A 107 8.31 16.35 25.92
CA ARG A 107 7.41 17.51 25.80
C ARG A 107 7.43 18.10 24.38
N TYR A 108 8.62 18.26 23.83
CA TYR A 108 8.78 18.78 22.48
C TYR A 108 8.22 17.82 21.42
N GLN A 109 8.61 16.52 21.46
CA GLN A 109 8.20 15.56 20.46
C GLN A 109 6.67 15.29 20.50
N VAL A 110 6.08 15.19 21.67
CA VAL A 110 4.63 15.03 21.82
C VAL A 110 3.88 16.18 21.16
N GLU A 111 4.32 17.42 21.40
CA GLU A 111 3.71 18.59 20.77
C GLU A 111 3.88 18.58 19.25
N GLN A 112 5.08 18.24 18.73
CA GLN A 112 5.32 18.15 17.29
C GLN A 112 4.47 17.04 16.65
N CYS A 113 4.39 15.86 17.26
CA CYS A 113 3.56 14.77 16.77
C CYS A 113 2.07 15.13 16.74
N LEU A 114 1.54 15.75 17.80
CA LEU A 114 0.14 16.19 17.83
C LEU A 114 -0.18 17.22 16.74
N LYS A 115 0.75 18.15 16.48
CA LYS A 115 0.64 19.12 15.37
C LYS A 115 0.67 18.42 14.02
N ALA A 116 1.63 17.51 13.80
CA ALA A 116 1.79 16.78 12.54
C ALA A 116 0.54 15.98 12.15
N VAL A 117 -0.16 15.40 13.15
CA VAL A 117 -1.38 14.62 12.90
C VAL A 117 -2.67 15.42 13.08
N ASN A 118 -2.58 16.75 13.23
CA ASN A 118 -3.70 17.66 13.42
C ASN A 118 -4.62 17.28 14.60
N LEU A 119 -4.01 17.00 15.77
CA LEU A 119 -4.69 16.65 17.01
C LEU A 119 -4.27 17.53 18.20
N ILE A 120 -3.62 18.66 17.96
CA ILE A 120 -3.14 19.54 19.03
C ILE A 120 -4.30 20.07 19.91
N ASP A 121 -5.44 20.40 19.30
CA ASP A 121 -6.63 20.86 20.01
C ASP A 121 -7.33 19.75 20.80
N ARG A 122 -6.96 18.50 20.56
CA ARG A 122 -7.45 17.29 21.24
C ARG A 122 -6.41 16.67 22.17
N ALA A 123 -5.28 17.35 22.42
CA ALA A 123 -4.18 16.84 23.24
C ALA A 123 -4.64 16.21 24.55
N LYS A 124 -5.57 16.85 25.25
CA LYS A 124 -6.12 16.43 26.56
C LYS A 124 -7.38 15.57 26.47
N SER A 125 -7.88 15.28 25.26
CA SER A 125 -9.09 14.45 25.08
C SER A 125 -8.73 12.97 25.28
N PRO A 126 -9.49 12.20 26.06
CA PRO A 126 -9.36 10.76 26.15
C PRO A 126 -9.54 10.11 24.78
N VAL A 127 -8.73 9.09 24.46
CA VAL A 127 -8.73 8.44 23.14
C VAL A 127 -10.09 7.81 22.79
N GLU A 128 -10.82 7.31 23.79
CA GLU A 128 -12.17 6.74 23.58
C GLU A 128 -13.20 7.75 23.05
N THR A 129 -12.93 9.06 23.19
CA THR A 129 -13.81 10.13 22.68
C THR A 129 -13.49 10.55 21.25
N LEU A 130 -12.44 9.99 20.64
CA LEU A 130 -11.98 10.31 19.30
C LEU A 130 -12.73 9.47 18.25
N SER A 131 -12.94 10.06 17.07
CA SER A 131 -13.38 9.30 15.90
C SER A 131 -12.33 8.23 15.47
N GLY A 132 -12.75 7.23 14.70
CA GLY A 132 -11.85 6.20 14.18
C GLY A 132 -10.65 6.79 13.38
N GLY A 133 -10.92 7.80 12.55
CA GLY A 133 -9.88 8.52 11.81
C GLY A 133 -8.91 9.27 12.72
N MET A 134 -9.42 9.95 13.78
CA MET A 134 -8.57 10.59 14.78
C MET A 134 -7.70 9.59 15.53
N GLN A 135 -8.27 8.44 15.94
CA GLN A 135 -7.50 7.36 16.58
C GLN A 135 -6.42 6.82 15.65
N ARG A 136 -6.72 6.67 14.35
CA ARG A 136 -5.74 6.22 13.36
C ARG A 136 -4.60 7.22 13.20
N ARG A 137 -4.90 8.51 13.12
CA ARG A 137 -3.87 9.56 13.08
C ARG A 137 -3.01 9.59 14.36
N LEU A 138 -3.63 9.40 15.53
CA LEU A 138 -2.87 9.28 16.78
C LEU A 138 -1.97 8.03 16.81
N ASN A 139 -2.43 6.91 16.26
CA ASN A 139 -1.62 5.69 16.13
C ASN A 139 -0.38 5.91 15.24
N ILE A 140 -0.54 6.68 14.15
CA ILE A 140 0.60 7.12 13.32
C ILE A 140 1.53 8.05 14.13
N ALA A 141 0.99 8.98 14.92
CA ALA A 141 1.80 9.86 15.78
C ALA A 141 2.65 9.08 16.80
N VAL A 142 2.10 8.00 17.36
CA VAL A 142 2.85 7.09 18.25
C VAL A 142 4.05 6.49 17.51
N ALA A 143 3.88 6.06 16.26
CA ALA A 143 4.96 5.52 15.46
C ALA A 143 6.06 6.57 15.15
N LEU A 144 5.77 7.86 15.24
CA LEU A 144 6.69 8.95 14.93
C LEU A 144 7.41 9.53 16.15
N VAL A 145 6.92 9.29 17.38
CA VAL A 145 7.31 10.03 18.58
C VAL A 145 8.80 9.94 18.93
N HIS A 146 9.45 8.85 18.53
CA HIS A 146 10.89 8.61 18.76
C HIS A 146 11.76 8.96 17.54
N GLN A 147 11.21 9.63 16.53
CA GLN A 147 11.90 10.08 15.31
C GLN A 147 12.56 8.96 14.52
N PRO A 148 11.82 7.93 14.12
CA PRO A 148 12.37 6.80 13.37
C PRO A 148 12.89 7.22 12.00
N LYS A 149 13.73 6.38 11.38
CA LYS A 149 14.19 6.53 10.00
C LYS A 149 13.26 5.87 8.98
N LEU A 150 12.55 4.81 9.43
CA LEU A 150 11.56 4.07 8.66
C LEU A 150 10.26 4.02 9.44
N VAL A 151 9.16 4.39 8.81
CA VAL A 151 7.81 4.21 9.36
C VAL A 151 7.10 3.12 8.59
N ILE A 152 6.58 2.12 9.29
CA ILE A 152 5.78 1.04 8.74
C ILE A 152 4.32 1.32 9.08
N LEU A 153 3.49 1.43 8.05
CA LEU A 153 2.05 1.62 8.17
C LEU A 153 1.34 0.36 7.66
N ASP A 154 0.81 -0.43 8.59
CA ASP A 154 0.10 -1.67 8.24
C ASP A 154 -1.37 -1.36 8.01
N GLU A 155 -1.81 -1.41 6.75
CA GLU A 155 -3.19 -1.17 6.31
C GLU A 155 -3.81 0.11 6.92
N PRO A 156 -3.19 1.30 6.70
CA PRO A 156 -3.47 2.51 7.48
C PRO A 156 -4.89 3.06 7.32
N THR A 157 -5.61 2.74 6.25
CA THR A 157 -6.95 3.30 6.02
C THR A 157 -8.06 2.23 5.99
N THR A 158 -7.72 0.98 6.31
CA THR A 158 -8.71 -0.10 6.36
C THR A 158 -9.76 0.18 7.44
N GLY A 159 -11.05 0.11 7.03
CA GLY A 159 -12.19 0.33 7.92
C GLY A 159 -12.54 1.80 8.21
N LEU A 160 -11.84 2.76 7.60
CA LEU A 160 -12.17 4.18 7.69
C LEU A 160 -13.22 4.58 6.64
N ASP A 161 -14.03 5.57 6.97
CA ASP A 161 -14.87 6.27 6.00
C ASP A 161 -14.03 7.06 4.99
N ILE A 162 -14.68 7.58 3.96
CA ILE A 162 -14.00 8.25 2.84
C ILE A 162 -13.24 9.49 3.32
N GLU A 163 -13.83 10.32 4.17
CA GLU A 163 -13.23 11.57 4.64
C GLU A 163 -11.98 11.29 5.49
N ALA A 164 -12.10 10.39 6.49
CA ALA A 164 -10.99 9.98 7.33
C ALA A 164 -9.86 9.32 6.52
N ARG A 165 -10.19 8.59 5.45
CA ARG A 165 -9.20 7.99 4.53
C ARG A 165 -8.38 9.08 3.84
N TYR A 166 -9.02 10.12 3.29
CA TYR A 166 -8.31 11.24 2.66
C TYR A 166 -7.42 11.99 3.66
N GLU A 167 -7.90 12.24 4.89
CA GLU A 167 -7.09 12.87 5.93
C GLU A 167 -5.82 12.07 6.27
N VAL A 168 -5.92 10.73 6.33
CA VAL A 168 -4.76 9.86 6.56
C VAL A 168 -3.83 9.84 5.35
N TRP A 169 -4.35 9.84 4.12
CA TRP A 169 -3.53 9.90 2.91
C TRP A 169 -2.74 11.21 2.82
N ASP A 170 -3.38 12.34 3.10
CA ASP A 170 -2.73 13.65 3.11
C ASP A 170 -1.64 13.71 4.19
N LEU A 171 -1.89 13.14 5.38
CA LEU A 171 -0.89 13.00 6.43
C LEU A 171 0.32 12.17 5.95
N ILE A 172 0.11 11.03 5.31
CA ILE A 172 1.18 10.17 4.80
C ILE A 172 2.03 10.90 3.76
N GLN A 173 1.42 11.64 2.84
CA GLN A 173 2.11 12.45 1.84
C GLN A 173 2.91 13.59 2.50
N GLN A 174 2.35 14.24 3.50
CA GLN A 174 3.06 15.29 4.27
C GLN A 174 4.28 14.72 4.99
N LEU A 175 4.18 13.55 5.63
CA LEU A 175 5.30 12.90 6.30
C LEU A 175 6.43 12.57 5.29
N GLN A 176 6.08 12.05 4.12
CA GLN A 176 7.03 11.75 3.06
C GLN A 176 7.71 13.03 2.53
N SER A 177 6.97 14.12 2.35
CA SER A 177 7.54 15.40 1.91
C SER A 177 8.54 15.99 2.92
N GLN A 178 8.46 15.59 4.19
CA GLN A 178 9.43 15.90 5.23
C GLN A 178 10.66 14.96 5.23
N GLY A 179 10.75 14.04 4.26
CA GLY A 179 11.86 13.11 4.08
C GLY A 179 11.76 11.81 4.87
N ILE A 180 10.59 11.51 5.47
CA ILE A 180 10.37 10.24 6.17
C ILE A 180 10.21 9.12 5.15
N THR A 181 10.93 8.03 5.36
CA THR A 181 10.79 6.80 4.55
C THR A 181 9.62 5.99 5.09
N ILE A 182 8.73 5.53 4.19
CA ILE A 182 7.51 4.84 4.58
C ILE A 182 7.40 3.51 3.84
N LEU A 183 7.22 2.42 4.60
CA LEU A 183 6.72 1.15 4.09
C LEU A 183 5.22 1.07 4.38
N LEU A 184 4.42 1.12 3.34
CA LEU A 184 2.98 1.00 3.41
C LEU A 184 2.58 -0.42 3.01
N THR A 185 1.90 -1.17 3.88
CA THR A 185 1.23 -2.40 3.45
C THR A 185 -0.24 -2.14 3.20
N THR A 186 -0.78 -2.69 2.13
CA THR A 186 -2.20 -2.52 1.81
C THR A 186 -2.71 -3.63 0.89
N HIS A 187 -4.01 -3.81 0.87
CA HIS A 187 -4.73 -4.57 -0.14
C HIS A 187 -5.62 -3.65 -1.00
N LEU A 188 -5.64 -2.34 -0.70
CA LEU A 188 -6.41 -1.32 -1.42
C LEU A 188 -5.57 -0.78 -2.57
N LEU A 189 -6.02 -1.01 -3.80
CA LEU A 189 -5.30 -0.63 -5.02
C LEU A 189 -5.26 0.88 -5.21
N ASP A 190 -6.34 1.58 -4.87
CA ASP A 190 -6.46 3.03 -4.93
C ASP A 190 -5.49 3.74 -3.97
N GLU A 191 -5.30 3.18 -2.77
CA GLU A 191 -4.32 3.66 -1.79
C GLU A 191 -2.89 3.53 -2.32
N ALA A 192 -2.53 2.35 -2.84
CA ALA A 192 -1.21 2.11 -3.40
C ALA A 192 -0.93 3.01 -4.62
N GLU A 193 -1.90 3.14 -5.53
CA GLU A 193 -1.79 3.98 -6.74
C GLU A 193 -1.63 5.46 -6.41
N ARG A 194 -2.31 5.94 -5.35
CA ARG A 194 -2.29 7.35 -4.94
C ARG A 194 -1.02 7.74 -4.17
N LEU A 195 -0.53 6.87 -3.28
CA LEU A 195 0.50 7.23 -2.30
C LEU A 195 1.90 6.78 -2.70
N CYS A 196 2.03 5.61 -3.34
CA CYS A 196 3.32 4.96 -3.45
C CYS A 196 4.09 5.41 -4.69
N GLN A 197 5.37 5.76 -4.51
CA GLN A 197 6.29 6.00 -5.62
C GLN A 197 6.73 4.69 -6.27
N ARG A 198 6.84 3.61 -5.48
CA ARG A 198 7.10 2.26 -5.95
C ARG A 198 6.20 1.27 -5.24
N ILE A 199 5.79 0.25 -5.96
CA ILE A 199 4.84 -0.77 -5.50
C ILE A 199 5.43 -2.15 -5.78
N GLY A 200 5.52 -2.97 -4.74
CA GLY A 200 5.79 -4.40 -4.85
C GLY A 200 4.48 -5.18 -4.71
N ILE A 201 4.11 -5.95 -5.72
CA ILE A 201 2.92 -6.81 -5.70
C ILE A 201 3.31 -8.17 -5.14
N LEU A 202 2.83 -8.45 -3.92
CA LEU A 202 3.11 -9.68 -3.19
C LEU A 202 1.98 -10.70 -3.41
N LYS A 203 2.33 -11.89 -3.93
CA LYS A 203 1.41 -13.03 -4.07
C LYS A 203 2.06 -14.29 -3.52
N SER A 204 1.38 -14.98 -2.60
CA SER A 204 1.80 -16.27 -2.03
C SER A 204 3.25 -16.30 -1.54
N GLY A 205 3.71 -15.17 -0.95
CA GLY A 205 5.04 -15.03 -0.35
C GLY A 205 6.14 -14.52 -1.28
N SER A 206 5.87 -14.32 -2.57
CA SER A 206 6.85 -13.81 -3.53
C SER A 206 6.39 -12.50 -4.17
N LEU A 207 7.32 -11.63 -4.54
CA LEU A 207 7.03 -10.49 -5.40
C LEU A 207 6.81 -10.98 -6.83
N VAL A 208 5.62 -10.71 -7.37
CA VAL A 208 5.28 -11.05 -8.77
C VAL A 208 5.49 -9.87 -9.73
N ALA A 209 5.54 -8.65 -9.21
CA ALA A 209 5.89 -7.45 -9.95
C ALA A 209 6.38 -6.37 -8.97
N GLU A 210 7.29 -5.50 -9.40
CA GLU A 210 7.79 -4.37 -8.64
C GLU A 210 8.15 -3.22 -9.57
N GLY A 211 7.85 -1.98 -9.16
CA GLY A 211 8.21 -0.78 -9.89
C GLY A 211 7.35 0.43 -9.54
N SER A 212 7.62 1.56 -10.18
CA SER A 212 6.70 2.70 -10.23
C SER A 212 5.43 2.32 -10.99
N LEU A 213 4.34 3.07 -10.83
CA LEU A 213 3.12 2.83 -11.59
C LEU A 213 3.36 2.84 -13.11
N GLU A 214 4.25 3.73 -13.59
CA GLU A 214 4.62 3.80 -15.00
C GLU A 214 5.38 2.54 -15.48
N GLU A 215 6.29 2.00 -14.67
CA GLU A 215 7.00 0.75 -14.96
C GLU A 215 6.05 -0.44 -14.96
N LEU A 216 5.15 -0.50 -13.97
CA LEU A 216 4.15 -1.56 -13.87
C LEU A 216 3.17 -1.54 -15.04
N ARG A 217 2.78 -0.37 -15.54
CA ARG A 217 1.95 -0.24 -16.76
C ARG A 217 2.56 -0.89 -18.00
N LYS A 218 3.89 -0.89 -18.10
CA LYS A 218 4.60 -1.53 -19.24
C LYS A 218 4.50 -3.06 -19.24
N LEU A 219 4.09 -3.67 -18.12
CA LEU A 219 3.83 -5.11 -18.04
C LEU A 219 2.57 -5.53 -18.82
N ILE A 220 1.70 -4.56 -19.16
CA ILE A 220 0.45 -4.78 -19.89
C ILE A 220 0.62 -4.22 -21.31
N PRO A 221 0.40 -5.01 -22.36
CA PRO A 221 0.51 -4.55 -23.75
C PRO A 221 -0.75 -3.78 -24.17
N ALA A 222 -1.13 -2.77 -23.39
CA ALA A 222 -2.26 -1.90 -23.64
C ALA A 222 -1.88 -0.44 -23.33
N LYS A 223 -2.30 0.49 -24.17
CA LYS A 223 -2.21 1.93 -23.90
C LYS A 223 -3.42 2.43 -23.14
N GLU A 224 -4.58 1.89 -23.48
CA GLU A 224 -5.86 2.22 -22.88
C GLU A 224 -6.73 0.98 -22.75
N ILE A 225 -7.77 1.10 -21.94
CA ILE A 225 -8.77 0.07 -21.72
C ILE A 225 -10.12 0.69 -21.98
N ILE A 226 -10.96 0.00 -22.75
CA ILE A 226 -12.38 0.31 -22.85
C ILE A 226 -13.20 -0.75 -22.14
N VAL A 227 -14.25 -0.31 -21.47
CA VAL A 227 -15.27 -1.17 -20.87
C VAL A 227 -16.55 -0.96 -21.67
N VAL A 228 -17.15 -2.05 -22.11
CA VAL A 228 -18.34 -2.04 -22.96
C VAL A 228 -19.47 -2.79 -22.25
N LYS A 229 -20.64 -2.16 -22.16
CA LYS A 229 -21.88 -2.80 -21.72
C LYS A 229 -22.80 -2.99 -22.92
N THR A 230 -23.22 -4.22 -23.18
CA THR A 230 -24.05 -4.60 -24.30
C THR A 230 -24.74 -5.95 -24.06
N SER A 231 -25.89 -6.18 -24.66
CA SER A 231 -26.51 -7.49 -24.78
C SER A 231 -25.90 -8.34 -25.90
N GLU A 232 -25.13 -7.74 -26.82
CA GLU A 232 -24.55 -8.38 -28.02
C GLU A 232 -23.05 -8.65 -27.85
N GLU A 233 -22.65 -9.22 -26.71
CA GLU A 233 -21.22 -9.41 -26.35
C GLU A 233 -20.43 -10.16 -27.44
N ALA A 234 -21.02 -11.21 -28.05
CA ALA A 234 -20.33 -12.01 -29.07
C ALA A 234 -19.98 -11.18 -30.30
N GLU A 235 -20.88 -10.27 -30.74
CA GLU A 235 -20.65 -9.40 -31.88
C GLU A 235 -19.60 -8.32 -31.58
N VAL A 236 -19.66 -7.74 -30.38
CA VAL A 236 -18.66 -6.78 -29.90
C VAL A 236 -17.29 -7.42 -29.85
N ILE A 237 -17.15 -8.64 -29.30
CA ILE A 237 -15.88 -9.36 -29.26
C ILE A 237 -15.35 -9.64 -30.67
N ALA A 238 -16.19 -10.14 -31.57
CA ALA A 238 -15.79 -10.41 -32.96
C ALA A 238 -15.37 -9.14 -33.71
N ARG A 239 -16.07 -8.02 -33.46
CA ARG A 239 -15.74 -6.73 -34.05
C ARG A 239 -14.44 -6.17 -33.47
N ALA A 240 -14.23 -6.23 -32.17
CA ALA A 240 -13.04 -5.78 -31.46
C ALA A 240 -11.77 -6.49 -31.95
N GLN A 241 -11.85 -7.81 -32.19
CA GLN A 241 -10.74 -8.61 -32.71
C GLN A 241 -10.27 -8.15 -34.10
N LYS A 242 -11.16 -7.63 -34.95
CA LYS A 242 -10.76 -7.07 -36.27
C LYS A 242 -9.86 -5.83 -36.16
N TYR A 243 -9.92 -5.15 -35.03
CA TYR A 243 -9.08 -3.98 -34.74
C TYR A 243 -7.92 -4.29 -33.77
N ASN A 244 -7.62 -5.58 -33.53
CA ASN A 244 -6.60 -6.03 -32.60
C ASN A 244 -6.86 -5.58 -31.15
N PHE A 245 -8.12 -5.35 -30.78
CA PHE A 245 -8.48 -5.11 -29.38
C PHE A 245 -8.54 -6.46 -28.65
N ILE A 246 -7.81 -6.57 -27.56
CA ILE A 246 -7.68 -7.82 -26.83
C ILE A 246 -8.77 -7.91 -25.77
N PRO A 247 -9.72 -8.87 -25.87
CA PRO A 247 -10.80 -9.00 -24.89
C PRO A 247 -10.27 -9.43 -23.52
N ARG A 248 -10.85 -8.85 -22.49
CA ARG A 248 -10.59 -9.14 -21.06
C ARG A 248 -11.89 -9.09 -20.28
N ARG A 249 -11.87 -9.74 -19.10
CA ARG A 249 -12.96 -9.59 -18.12
C ARG A 249 -12.41 -9.15 -16.79
N TYR A 250 -13.00 -8.08 -16.26
CA TYR A 250 -12.74 -7.58 -14.92
C TYR A 250 -14.04 -7.69 -14.12
N GLY A 251 -14.16 -8.78 -13.32
CA GLY A 251 -15.44 -9.16 -12.71
C GLY A 251 -16.47 -9.53 -13.79
N SER A 252 -17.61 -8.86 -13.78
CA SER A 252 -18.67 -9.01 -14.80
C SER A 252 -18.45 -8.16 -16.05
N ASP A 253 -17.54 -7.16 -16.00
CA ASP A 253 -17.38 -6.19 -17.06
C ASP A 253 -16.57 -6.75 -18.24
N LEU A 254 -17.13 -6.63 -19.44
CA LEU A 254 -16.43 -6.90 -20.68
C LEU A 254 -15.53 -5.69 -21.01
N ALA A 255 -14.24 -5.95 -21.11
CA ALA A 255 -13.26 -4.93 -21.39
C ALA A 255 -12.38 -5.31 -22.59
N PHE A 256 -11.71 -4.33 -23.18
CA PHE A 256 -10.74 -4.54 -24.26
C PHE A 256 -9.50 -3.72 -24.01
N TRP A 257 -8.37 -4.33 -24.25
CA TRP A 257 -7.07 -3.65 -24.29
C TRP A 257 -6.85 -3.06 -25.68
N LEU A 258 -6.60 -1.79 -25.73
CA LEU A 258 -6.27 -1.08 -26.95
C LEU A 258 -4.75 -0.97 -27.07
N PRO A 259 -4.15 -1.40 -28.19
CA PRO A 259 -2.69 -1.29 -28.41
C PRO A 259 -2.25 0.15 -28.58
N GLU A 260 -3.17 1.05 -29.00
CA GLU A 260 -2.96 2.46 -29.23
C GLU A 260 -4.04 3.29 -28.53
N ALA A 261 -3.70 4.52 -28.15
CA ALA A 261 -4.68 5.48 -27.64
C ALA A 261 -5.56 5.97 -28.79
N LEU A 262 -6.88 5.89 -28.64
CA LEU A 262 -7.85 6.29 -29.63
C LEU A 262 -8.83 7.31 -29.06
N GLU A 263 -9.29 8.24 -29.89
CA GLU A 263 -10.36 9.12 -29.50
C GLU A 263 -11.68 8.34 -29.32
N LEU A 264 -12.50 8.75 -28.35
CA LEU A 264 -13.77 8.06 -28.05
C LEU A 264 -14.68 7.97 -29.28
N LYS A 265 -14.68 9.00 -30.10
CA LYS A 265 -15.43 9.00 -31.37
C LYS A 265 -14.98 7.90 -32.33
N GLU A 266 -13.67 7.67 -32.43
CA GLU A 266 -13.12 6.61 -33.29
C GLU A 266 -13.48 5.23 -32.74
N ILE A 267 -13.44 5.07 -31.40
CA ILE A 267 -13.85 3.82 -30.75
C ILE A 267 -15.31 3.51 -31.05
N ILE A 268 -16.22 4.51 -30.91
CA ILE A 268 -17.66 4.35 -31.19
C ILE A 268 -17.89 3.95 -32.65
N LEU A 269 -17.21 4.61 -33.59
CA LEU A 269 -17.35 4.30 -35.02
C LEU A 269 -16.92 2.87 -35.37
N ARG A 270 -15.97 2.30 -34.66
CA ARG A 270 -15.53 0.90 -34.87
C ARG A 270 -16.59 -0.13 -34.46
N PHE A 271 -17.51 0.26 -33.61
CA PHE A 271 -18.63 -0.60 -33.17
C PHE A 271 -19.97 -0.19 -33.78
N ASP A 272 -19.94 0.66 -34.82
CA ASP A 272 -21.16 1.08 -35.50
C ASP A 272 -22.01 -0.11 -35.99
N GLY A 273 -23.34 -0.02 -35.80
CA GLY A 273 -24.30 -1.07 -36.13
C GLY A 273 -24.47 -2.16 -35.06
N ILE A 274 -23.78 -2.07 -33.90
CA ILE A 274 -23.96 -2.97 -32.77
C ILE A 274 -24.67 -2.21 -31.65
N SER A 275 -25.65 -2.86 -30.97
CA SER A 275 -26.36 -2.24 -29.86
C SER A 275 -25.45 -2.21 -28.62
N ILE A 276 -25.06 -0.99 -28.22
CA ILE A 276 -24.17 -0.77 -27.06
C ILE A 276 -24.86 0.19 -26.08
N ASP A 277 -25.02 -0.29 -24.83
CA ASP A 277 -25.63 0.52 -23.77
C ASP A 277 -24.66 1.59 -23.25
N SER A 278 -23.37 1.24 -23.10
CA SER A 278 -22.34 2.20 -22.72
C SER A 278 -20.94 1.76 -23.15
N ILE A 279 -20.09 2.76 -23.47
CA ILE A 279 -18.65 2.62 -23.63
C ILE A 279 -17.96 3.61 -22.71
N ALA A 280 -17.03 3.11 -21.89
CA ALA A 280 -16.19 3.95 -21.06
C ALA A 280 -14.70 3.67 -21.35
N ARG A 281 -13.90 4.75 -21.45
CA ARG A 281 -12.45 4.69 -21.72
C ARG A 281 -11.68 5.01 -20.44
N TYR A 282 -10.68 4.21 -20.14
CA TYR A 282 -9.84 4.35 -18.96
C TYR A 282 -8.36 4.20 -19.32
N PRO A 283 -7.45 4.92 -18.63
CA PRO A 283 -6.05 4.57 -18.66
C PRO A 283 -5.84 3.20 -17.97
N VAL A 284 -4.73 2.54 -18.26
CA VAL A 284 -4.32 1.34 -17.50
C VAL A 284 -4.08 1.76 -16.05
N ARG A 285 -4.87 1.21 -15.13
CA ARG A 285 -4.77 1.43 -13.68
C ARG A 285 -4.12 0.24 -12.98
N LEU A 286 -3.71 0.44 -11.73
CA LEU A 286 -3.09 -0.61 -10.92
C LEU A 286 -4.00 -1.86 -10.78
N GLU A 287 -5.31 -1.71 -10.78
CA GLU A 287 -6.27 -2.83 -10.73
C GLU A 287 -6.13 -3.79 -11.92
N HIS A 288 -5.96 -3.24 -13.13
CA HIS A 288 -5.78 -4.03 -14.34
C HIS A 288 -4.45 -4.79 -14.30
N ILE A 289 -3.39 -4.09 -13.88
CA ILE A 289 -2.05 -4.67 -13.73
C ILE A 289 -2.09 -5.80 -12.69
N TYR A 290 -2.68 -5.53 -11.52
CA TYR A 290 -2.77 -6.49 -10.42
C TYR A 290 -3.45 -7.79 -10.86
N VAL A 291 -4.59 -7.69 -11.54
CA VAL A 291 -5.32 -8.87 -12.04
C VAL A 291 -4.46 -9.69 -13.00
N GLU A 292 -3.77 -9.04 -13.94
CA GLU A 292 -3.00 -9.76 -14.96
C GLU A 292 -1.74 -10.42 -14.38
N VAL A 293 -0.93 -9.69 -13.61
CA VAL A 293 0.31 -10.26 -13.04
C VAL A 293 0.01 -11.36 -12.01
N THR A 294 -1.13 -11.27 -11.32
CA THR A 294 -1.54 -12.30 -10.38
C THR A 294 -2.16 -13.52 -11.05
N LYS A 295 -2.78 -13.39 -12.23
CA LYS A 295 -3.27 -14.54 -13.03
C LYS A 295 -2.12 -15.29 -13.70
N GLN A 296 -1.17 -14.58 -14.30
CA GLN A 296 -0.02 -15.20 -14.97
C GLN A 296 0.80 -16.10 -14.04
N SER A 297 0.91 -15.75 -12.77
CA SER A 297 1.60 -16.57 -11.77
C SER A 297 0.87 -17.90 -11.42
N GLU A 298 -0.41 -18.08 -11.82
CA GLU A 298 -1.14 -19.34 -11.66
C GLU A 298 -0.94 -20.32 -12.83
N LEU A 299 -0.47 -19.83 -13.96
CA LEU A 299 -0.23 -20.65 -15.17
C LEU A 299 1.18 -21.26 -15.20
N VAL A 300 2.05 -20.90 -14.26
CA VAL A 300 3.46 -21.35 -14.17
C VAL A 300 3.64 -22.46 -13.11
N LEU A 301 2.58 -22.88 -12.43
CA LEU A 301 2.55 -24.01 -11.48
C LEU A 301 1.82 -25.20 -12.09
#